data_45a23c4738f9c3d602a7358248381f16
#
_entry.id   45a23c4738f9c3d602a7358248381f16
#
_cell.length_a   1.000
_cell.length_b   1.000
_cell.length_c   1.000
_cell.angle_alpha   90.00
_cell.angle_beta   90.00
_cell.angle_gamma   90.00
#
_symmetry.space_group_name_H-M   'P 1'
#
loop_
_entity.id
_entity.type
_entity.pdbx_description
1 polymer ?
#
loop_
_entity_poly.entity_id
_entity_poly.type
_entity_poly.pdbx_seq_one_letter_code
_entity_poly.pdbx_strand_id
1 'polypeptide(L)'
;MKEIVVSGIRSTGNLHLGNYYGALRNFVKMQEESKYNSYFFIADLHALTTHPDPKTLHENVRNILCEYLAVGLDPEKSTLFVQSDVPEISEMYLLMNMHVGIGELMRTASFKDKARKQLGIKTNNDEDIEHEIIGGNSNKRVNAGLLTYPTLMAVDILIPVSYTHLRA
;
A
#
# COMPACT_ATOMS: atom_id res chain seq x y z
N MET A 1 25.09 10.81 4.86
CA MET A 1 23.70 10.98 4.35
C MET A 1 22.85 10.01 5.13
N LYS A 2 21.66 10.42 5.62
CA LYS A 2 20.76 9.48 6.31
C LYS A 2 20.11 8.55 5.30
N GLU A 3 19.91 7.30 5.67
CA GLU A 3 19.17 6.32 4.86
C GLU A 3 17.68 6.65 4.85
N ILE A 4 17.01 6.46 3.71
CA ILE A 4 15.57 6.68 3.60
C ILE A 4 14.84 5.39 3.93
N VAL A 5 13.86 5.50 4.82
CA VAL A 5 12.91 4.43 5.13
C VAL A 5 11.52 4.89 4.77
N VAL A 6 10.84 4.10 3.95
CA VAL A 6 9.44 4.33 3.54
C VAL A 6 8.62 3.13 3.93
N SER A 7 7.52 3.36 4.60
CA SER A 7 6.56 2.30 4.92
C SER A 7 5.17 2.89 5.18
N GLY A 8 4.15 2.06 5.11
CA GLY A 8 2.78 2.54 5.31
C GLY A 8 1.81 1.45 5.76
N ILE A 9 0.67 1.88 6.29
CA ILE A 9 -0.43 1.00 6.71
C ILE A 9 -1.68 1.37 5.92
N ARG A 10 -2.43 0.35 5.48
CA ARG A 10 -3.70 0.54 4.75
C ARG A 10 -4.80 0.99 5.70
N SER A 11 -5.62 1.94 5.24
CA SER A 11 -6.78 2.47 5.98
C SER A 11 -8.01 1.55 5.89
N THR A 12 -7.87 0.28 6.29
CA THR A 12 -8.92 -0.76 6.17
C THR A 12 -9.65 -1.07 7.48
N GLY A 13 -9.72 -0.14 8.40
CA GLY A 13 -10.37 -0.28 9.71
C GLY A 13 -9.38 -0.17 10.87
N ASN A 14 -9.82 -0.57 12.06
CA ASN A 14 -9.00 -0.49 13.26
C ASN A 14 -7.78 -1.41 13.20
N LEU A 15 -6.65 -0.92 13.71
CA LEU A 15 -5.44 -1.71 13.82
C LEU A 15 -5.58 -2.77 14.93
N HIS A 16 -4.94 -3.88 14.75
CA HIS A 16 -4.89 -4.96 15.72
C HIS A 16 -3.44 -5.21 16.20
N LEU A 17 -3.27 -6.04 17.21
CA LEU A 17 -1.96 -6.35 17.79
C LEU A 17 -0.92 -6.79 16.73
N GLY A 18 -1.36 -7.47 15.67
CA GLY A 18 -0.47 -7.86 14.57
C GLY A 18 0.09 -6.64 13.81
N ASN A 19 -0.69 -5.58 13.62
CA ASN A 19 -0.21 -4.33 13.02
C ASN A 19 0.78 -3.62 13.96
N TYR A 20 0.50 -3.62 15.26
CA TYR A 20 1.39 -3.02 16.24
C TYR A 20 2.77 -3.70 16.24
N TYR A 21 2.83 -5.02 16.43
CA TYR A 21 4.10 -5.73 16.48
C TYR A 21 4.76 -5.88 15.12
N GLY A 22 3.99 -6.01 14.04
CA GLY A 22 4.50 -6.20 12.68
C GLY A 22 5.00 -4.92 12.01
N ALA A 23 4.44 -3.76 12.36
CA ALA A 23 4.75 -2.50 11.70
C ALA A 23 5.02 -1.36 12.68
N LEU A 24 4.03 -0.93 13.48
CA LEU A 24 4.10 0.32 14.25
C LEU A 24 5.28 0.38 15.21
N ARG A 25 5.50 -0.69 15.96
CA ARG A 25 6.66 -0.79 16.87
C ARG A 25 7.99 -0.59 16.13
N ASN A 26 8.08 -1.12 14.90
CA ASN A 26 9.29 -0.95 14.11
C ASN A 26 9.40 0.47 13.57
N PHE A 27 8.30 1.13 13.21
CA PHE A 27 8.30 2.54 12.80
C PHE A 27 8.85 3.44 13.91
N VAL A 28 8.33 3.29 15.14
CA VAL A 28 8.82 4.04 16.30
C VAL A 28 10.32 3.78 16.53
N LYS A 29 10.74 2.52 16.43
CA LYS A 29 12.17 2.17 16.56
C LYS A 29 13.03 2.86 15.49
N MET A 30 12.59 2.83 14.22
CA MET A 30 13.33 3.47 13.11
C MET A 30 13.36 5.00 13.27
N GLN A 31 12.29 5.61 13.78
CA GLN A 31 12.25 7.03 14.10
C GLN A 31 13.32 7.43 15.14
N GLU A 32 13.54 6.62 16.16
CA GLU A 32 14.51 6.90 17.20
C GLU A 32 15.97 6.66 16.74
N GLU A 33 16.15 5.90 15.65
CA GLU A 33 17.47 5.69 15.08
C GLU A 33 17.88 6.89 14.20
N SER A 34 18.83 7.70 14.66
CA SER A 34 19.28 8.95 14.00
C SER A 34 19.85 8.78 12.58
N LYS A 35 20.07 7.54 12.15
CA LYS A 35 20.58 7.20 10.82
C LYS A 35 19.52 7.27 9.71
N TYR A 36 18.22 7.28 10.04
CA TYR A 36 17.13 7.26 9.08
C TYR A 36 16.48 8.63 8.88
N ASN A 37 16.02 8.87 7.63
CA ASN A 37 14.95 9.78 7.30
C ASN A 37 13.68 8.93 7.08
N SER A 38 12.76 8.98 8.02
CA SER A 38 11.60 8.08 8.04
C SER A 38 10.37 8.75 7.45
N TYR A 39 9.73 8.06 6.51
CA TYR A 39 8.49 8.45 5.83
C TYR A 39 7.45 7.37 6.09
N PHE A 40 6.43 7.68 6.88
CA PHE A 40 5.36 6.74 7.20
C PHE A 40 4.03 7.27 6.69
N PHE A 41 3.41 6.52 5.77
CA PHE A 41 2.19 6.97 5.13
C PHE A 41 0.97 6.11 5.46
N ILE A 42 -0.21 6.71 5.32
CA ILE A 42 -1.49 6.04 5.40
C ILE A 42 -1.90 5.70 3.97
N ALA A 43 -1.98 4.42 3.64
CA ALA A 43 -2.19 3.92 2.30
C ALA A 43 -3.69 3.85 1.95
N ASP A 44 -4.31 5.00 1.74
CA ASP A 44 -5.72 5.14 1.41
C ASP A 44 -6.03 4.76 -0.04
N LEU A 45 -5.17 5.10 -1.02
CA LEU A 45 -5.33 4.65 -2.41
C LEU A 45 -5.26 3.12 -2.51
N HIS A 46 -4.35 2.49 -1.77
CA HIS A 46 -4.31 1.04 -1.67
C HIS A 46 -5.57 0.44 -1.05
N ALA A 47 -6.23 1.15 -0.14
CA ALA A 47 -7.48 0.70 0.46
C ALA A 47 -8.61 0.65 -0.57
N LEU A 48 -8.65 1.55 -1.56
CA LEU A 48 -9.66 1.58 -2.62
C LEU A 48 -9.74 0.28 -3.42
N THR A 49 -8.65 -0.47 -3.52
CA THR A 49 -8.63 -1.76 -4.26
C THR A 49 -9.58 -2.81 -3.71
N THR A 50 -10.05 -2.65 -2.47
CA THR A 50 -11.02 -3.54 -1.81
C THR A 50 -12.41 -2.94 -1.68
N HIS A 51 -12.68 -1.81 -2.36
CA HIS A 51 -13.97 -1.11 -2.36
C HIS A 51 -14.52 -0.84 -0.96
N PRO A 52 -13.80 -0.09 -0.10
CA PRO A 52 -14.29 0.28 1.21
C PRO A 52 -15.54 1.16 1.07
N ASP A 53 -16.36 1.21 2.12
CA ASP A 53 -17.46 2.17 2.17
C ASP A 53 -16.89 3.60 2.15
N PRO A 54 -17.24 4.44 1.16
CA PRO A 54 -16.74 5.81 1.06
C PRO A 54 -16.99 6.65 2.32
N LYS A 55 -18.08 6.36 3.06
CA LYS A 55 -18.45 7.09 4.29
C LYS A 55 -17.44 6.86 5.41
N THR A 56 -16.82 5.68 5.46
CA THR A 56 -15.89 5.30 6.52
C THR A 56 -14.42 5.53 6.13
N LEU A 57 -14.13 5.80 4.86
CA LEU A 57 -12.75 5.91 4.39
C LEU A 57 -11.98 7.04 5.09
N HIS A 58 -12.56 8.24 5.16
CA HIS A 58 -11.96 9.39 5.84
C HIS A 58 -11.79 9.15 7.34
N GLU A 59 -12.79 8.52 7.97
CA GLU A 59 -12.72 8.15 9.37
C GLU A 59 -11.60 7.15 9.63
N ASN A 60 -11.46 6.14 8.78
CA ASN A 60 -10.38 5.16 8.88
C ASN A 60 -8.99 5.79 8.73
N VAL A 61 -8.81 6.72 7.79
CA VAL A 61 -7.55 7.47 7.64
C VAL A 61 -7.24 8.25 8.91
N ARG A 62 -8.23 8.97 9.45
CA ARG A 62 -8.08 9.74 10.69
C ARG A 62 -7.74 8.86 11.89
N ASN A 63 -8.41 7.71 12.03
CA ASN A 63 -8.16 6.76 13.11
C ASN A 63 -6.73 6.22 13.06
N ILE A 64 -6.22 5.86 11.88
CA ILE A 64 -4.83 5.40 11.72
C ILE A 64 -3.84 6.51 12.09
N LEU A 65 -4.11 7.75 11.72
CA LEU A 65 -3.25 8.86 12.14
C LEU A 65 -3.22 9.00 13.66
N CYS A 66 -4.39 8.91 14.32
CA CYS A 66 -4.47 8.91 15.78
C CYS A 66 -3.69 7.75 16.40
N GLU A 67 -3.77 6.56 15.82
CA GLU A 67 -3.03 5.40 16.28
C GLU A 67 -1.50 5.56 16.06
N TYR A 68 -1.05 6.17 14.96
CA TYR A 68 0.35 6.51 14.73
C TYR A 68 0.88 7.41 15.84
N LEU A 69 0.16 8.46 16.18
CA LEU A 69 0.55 9.38 17.25
C LEU A 69 0.50 8.70 18.64
N ALA A 70 -0.51 7.88 18.88
CA ALA A 70 -0.70 7.19 20.16
C ALA A 70 0.40 6.17 20.46
N VAL A 71 0.97 5.52 19.45
CA VAL A 71 2.10 4.58 19.62
C VAL A 71 3.46 5.29 19.76
N GLY A 72 3.50 6.61 19.58
CA GLY A 72 4.71 7.42 19.78
C GLY A 72 5.41 7.86 18.50
N LEU A 73 4.75 7.79 17.34
CA LEU A 73 5.27 8.46 16.15
C LEU A 73 5.14 9.98 16.32
N ASP A 74 6.25 10.67 16.10
CA ASP A 74 6.43 12.09 16.32
C ASP A 74 6.61 12.79 14.96
N PRO A 75 5.69 13.70 14.56
CA PRO A 75 5.80 14.43 13.30
C PRO A 75 7.04 15.33 13.18
N GLU A 76 7.67 15.70 14.32
CA GLU A 76 8.91 16.45 14.32
C GLU A 76 10.14 15.57 13.96
N LYS A 77 10.03 14.26 14.12
CA LYS A 77 11.10 13.30 13.87
C LYS A 77 10.92 12.51 12.57
N SER A 78 9.69 12.28 12.16
CA SER A 78 9.31 11.49 10.98
C SER A 78 8.29 12.24 10.14
N THR A 79 8.35 12.06 8.82
CA THR A 79 7.33 12.57 7.93
C THR A 79 6.12 11.62 7.93
N LEU A 80 4.98 12.10 8.43
CA LEU A 80 3.70 11.39 8.37
C LEU A 80 2.82 12.01 7.31
N PHE A 81 2.25 11.22 6.39
CA PHE A 81 1.41 11.74 5.32
C PHE A 81 0.34 10.74 4.88
N VAL A 82 -0.68 11.24 4.19
CA VAL A 82 -1.68 10.42 3.52
C VAL A 82 -1.25 10.23 2.06
N GLN A 83 -1.33 9.03 1.55
CA GLN A 83 -0.85 8.69 0.20
C GLN A 83 -1.51 9.56 -0.87
N SER A 84 -2.81 9.81 -0.77
CA SER A 84 -3.57 10.64 -1.73
C SER A 84 -3.24 12.13 -1.67
N ASP A 85 -2.58 12.61 -0.60
CA ASP A 85 -2.15 14.01 -0.49
C ASP A 85 -0.89 14.31 -1.33
N VAL A 86 -0.29 13.28 -1.94
CA VAL A 86 0.85 13.39 -2.85
C VAL A 86 0.39 13.09 -4.28
N PRO A 87 -0.02 14.11 -5.08
CA PRO A 87 -0.57 13.91 -6.42
C PRO A 87 0.38 13.15 -7.36
N GLU A 88 1.68 13.35 -7.20
CA GLU A 88 2.73 12.71 -8.01
C GLU A 88 2.69 11.19 -7.91
N ILE A 89 2.18 10.62 -6.80
CA ILE A 89 1.97 9.17 -6.67
C ILE A 89 0.96 8.71 -7.73
N SER A 90 -0.16 9.40 -7.86
CA SER A 90 -1.20 9.05 -8.84
C SER A 90 -0.73 9.27 -10.27
N GLU A 91 0.02 10.33 -10.54
CA GLU A 91 0.58 10.61 -11.87
C GLU A 91 1.61 9.57 -12.27
N MET A 92 2.57 9.27 -11.42
CA MET A 92 3.59 8.25 -11.69
C MET A 92 2.99 6.86 -11.82
N TYR A 93 1.99 6.53 -10.98
CA TYR A 93 1.25 5.28 -11.08
C TYR A 93 0.57 5.13 -12.45
N LEU A 94 -0.07 6.19 -12.96
CA LEU A 94 -0.67 6.20 -14.28
C LEU A 94 0.40 5.95 -15.36
N LEU A 95 1.51 6.69 -15.34
CA LEU A 95 2.58 6.56 -16.31
C LEU A 95 3.21 5.16 -16.30
N MET A 96 3.48 4.59 -15.12
CA MET A 96 4.03 3.25 -15.00
C MET A 96 3.07 2.18 -15.55
N ASN A 97 1.76 2.32 -15.34
CA ASN A 97 0.78 1.38 -15.87
C ASN A 97 0.69 1.40 -17.41
N MET A 98 1.19 2.44 -18.09
CA MET A 98 1.29 2.45 -19.56
C MET A 98 2.44 1.56 -20.08
N HIS A 99 3.37 1.17 -19.22
CA HIS A 99 4.57 0.41 -19.60
C HIS A 99 4.57 -1.03 -19.05
N VAL A 100 3.93 -1.28 -17.90
CA VAL A 100 3.97 -2.60 -17.27
C VAL A 100 3.05 -3.59 -17.99
N GLY A 101 3.55 -4.79 -18.23
CA GLY A 101 2.79 -5.86 -18.90
C GLY A 101 1.77 -6.51 -17.96
N ILE A 102 0.54 -6.76 -18.45
CA ILE A 102 -0.51 -7.46 -17.68
C ILE A 102 -0.02 -8.82 -17.18
N GLY A 103 0.68 -9.59 -18.03
CA GLY A 103 1.22 -10.89 -17.63
C GLY A 103 2.28 -10.81 -16.53
N GLU A 104 3.01 -9.70 -16.42
CA GLU A 104 3.94 -9.46 -15.30
C GLU A 104 3.19 -9.21 -14.00
N LEU A 105 2.17 -8.38 -14.05
CA LEU A 105 1.31 -8.08 -12.89
C LEU A 105 0.61 -9.33 -12.35
N MET A 106 0.06 -10.17 -13.24
CA MET A 106 -0.62 -11.42 -12.87
C MET A 106 0.32 -12.43 -12.20
N ARG A 107 1.62 -12.39 -12.50
CA ARG A 107 2.61 -13.28 -11.88
C ARG A 107 3.07 -12.82 -10.49
N THR A 108 2.75 -11.59 -10.07
CA THR A 108 3.18 -11.10 -8.76
C THR A 108 2.49 -11.83 -7.60
N ALA A 109 3.24 -12.19 -6.56
CA ALA A 109 2.70 -12.89 -5.39
C ALA A 109 1.61 -12.05 -4.70
N SER A 110 1.80 -10.74 -4.61
CA SER A 110 0.83 -9.82 -4.00
C SER A 110 -0.52 -9.79 -4.71
N PHE A 111 -0.53 -9.88 -6.05
CA PHE A 111 -1.76 -10.00 -6.83
C PHE A 111 -2.42 -11.36 -6.60
N LYS A 112 -1.67 -12.44 -6.76
CA LYS A 112 -2.18 -13.80 -6.63
C LYS A 112 -2.86 -14.05 -5.27
N ASP A 113 -2.21 -13.64 -4.18
CA ASP A 113 -2.77 -13.81 -2.83
C ASP A 113 -4.06 -13.04 -2.61
N LYS A 114 -4.14 -11.80 -3.12
CA LYS A 114 -5.34 -10.98 -3.01
C LYS A 114 -6.46 -11.49 -3.91
N ALA A 115 -6.14 -11.88 -5.14
CA ALA A 115 -7.10 -12.44 -6.09
C ALA A 115 -7.73 -13.74 -5.55
N ARG A 116 -6.90 -14.67 -5.01
CA ARG A 116 -7.42 -15.90 -4.36
C ARG A 116 -8.40 -15.59 -3.24
N LYS A 117 -8.06 -14.65 -2.35
CA LYS A 117 -8.97 -14.26 -1.26
C LYS A 117 -10.29 -13.69 -1.78
N GLN A 118 -10.22 -12.84 -2.79
CA GLN A 118 -11.41 -12.18 -3.36
C GLN A 118 -12.29 -13.15 -4.13
N LEU A 119 -11.70 -14.05 -4.89
CA LEU A 119 -12.42 -15.09 -5.64
C LEU A 119 -12.86 -16.25 -4.76
N GLY A 120 -12.28 -16.42 -3.59
CA GLY A 120 -12.57 -17.54 -2.67
C GLY A 120 -11.92 -18.85 -3.11
N ILE A 121 -10.84 -18.77 -3.89
CA ILE A 121 -10.08 -19.91 -4.39
C ILE A 121 -9.23 -20.48 -3.24
N LYS A 122 -9.41 -21.76 -2.95
CA LYS A 122 -8.69 -22.46 -1.87
C LYS A 122 -7.47 -23.23 -2.35
N THR A 123 -7.34 -23.44 -3.66
CA THR A 123 -6.21 -24.13 -4.27
C THR A 123 -5.01 -23.23 -4.42
N ASN A 124 -3.81 -23.81 -4.47
CA ASN A 124 -2.58 -23.08 -4.76
C ASN A 124 -2.24 -23.06 -6.26
N ASN A 125 -3.15 -23.55 -7.13
CA ASN A 125 -2.95 -23.53 -8.57
C ASN A 125 -3.22 -22.12 -9.13
N ASP A 126 -2.26 -21.56 -9.82
CA ASP A 126 -2.37 -20.22 -10.42
C ASP A 126 -3.30 -20.19 -11.65
N GLU A 127 -3.44 -21.30 -12.35
CA GLU A 127 -4.34 -21.46 -13.50
C GLU A 127 -5.81 -21.23 -13.09
N ASP A 128 -6.18 -21.59 -11.87
CA ASP A 128 -7.53 -21.37 -11.36
C ASP A 128 -7.86 -19.88 -11.25
N ILE A 129 -6.87 -19.05 -10.93
CA ILE A 129 -7.03 -17.58 -10.86
C ILE A 129 -7.27 -17.02 -12.26
N GLU A 130 -6.46 -17.42 -13.23
CA GLU A 130 -6.55 -16.95 -14.62
C GLU A 130 -7.90 -17.36 -15.24
N HIS A 131 -8.31 -18.60 -15.01
CA HIS A 131 -9.59 -19.12 -15.50
C HIS A 131 -10.79 -18.36 -14.92
N GLU A 132 -10.79 -18.06 -13.62
CA GLU A 132 -11.87 -17.31 -12.99
C GLU A 132 -11.90 -15.84 -13.43
N ILE A 133 -10.74 -15.22 -13.66
CA ILE A 133 -10.67 -13.83 -14.15
C ILE A 133 -11.20 -13.72 -15.59
N ILE A 134 -10.80 -14.65 -16.47
CA ILE A 134 -11.15 -14.63 -17.88
C ILE A 134 -12.56 -15.20 -18.12
N GLY A 135 -12.92 -16.26 -17.39
CA GLY A 135 -14.18 -16.99 -17.56
C GLY A 135 -15.45 -16.24 -17.11
N GLY A 136 -15.30 -15.19 -16.32
CA GLY A 136 -16.37 -14.24 -16.01
C GLY A 136 -17.59 -14.78 -15.23
N ASN A 137 -17.53 -16.00 -14.71
CA ASN A 137 -18.67 -16.71 -14.14
C ASN A 137 -18.89 -16.45 -12.64
N SER A 138 -17.99 -15.75 -11.98
CA SER A 138 -18.10 -15.47 -10.56
C SER A 138 -18.77 -14.11 -10.31
N ASN A 139 -19.69 -14.06 -9.36
CA ASN A 139 -20.23 -12.80 -8.82
C ASN A 139 -19.13 -11.97 -8.11
N LYS A 140 -17.93 -12.52 -7.98
CA LYS A 140 -16.77 -11.90 -7.38
C LYS A 140 -15.81 -11.51 -8.50
N ARG A 141 -15.59 -10.21 -8.67
CA ARG A 141 -14.74 -9.68 -9.72
C ARG A 141 -13.42 -9.16 -9.14
N VAL A 142 -12.33 -9.51 -9.81
CA VAL A 142 -11.02 -8.85 -9.57
C VAL A 142 -11.03 -7.53 -10.34
N ASN A 143 -10.87 -6.42 -9.62
CA ASN A 143 -10.84 -5.11 -10.26
C ASN A 143 -9.44 -4.75 -10.77
N ALA A 144 -9.36 -3.77 -11.69
CA ALA A 144 -8.10 -3.31 -12.27
C ALA A 144 -7.12 -2.79 -11.19
N GLY A 145 -7.62 -2.10 -10.16
CA GLY A 145 -6.78 -1.60 -9.08
C GLY A 145 -6.10 -2.73 -8.27
N LEU A 146 -6.75 -3.89 -8.16
CA LEU A 146 -6.12 -5.05 -7.54
C LEU A 146 -5.03 -5.65 -8.42
N LEU A 147 -5.24 -5.69 -9.73
CA LEU A 147 -4.22 -6.15 -10.69
C LEU A 147 -2.99 -5.23 -10.68
N THR A 148 -3.22 -3.92 -10.69
CA THR A 148 -2.16 -2.91 -10.75
C THR A 148 -1.62 -2.48 -9.37
N TYR A 149 -2.06 -3.15 -8.31
CA TYR A 149 -1.58 -2.93 -6.93
C TYR A 149 -0.04 -2.97 -6.81
N PRO A 150 0.68 -3.89 -7.47
CA PRO A 150 2.15 -3.91 -7.41
C PRO A 150 2.80 -2.66 -7.99
N THR A 151 2.19 -2.08 -9.04
CA THR A 151 2.68 -0.83 -9.64
C THR A 151 2.55 0.33 -8.64
N LEU A 152 1.40 0.46 -7.97
CA LEU A 152 1.21 1.50 -6.96
C LEU A 152 2.21 1.35 -5.81
N MET A 153 2.44 0.12 -5.35
CA MET A 153 3.43 -0.15 -4.31
C MET A 153 4.86 0.23 -4.74
N ALA A 154 5.22 -0.02 -6.00
CA ALA A 154 6.51 0.40 -6.53
C ALA A 154 6.66 1.93 -6.53
N VAL A 155 5.60 2.65 -6.90
CA VAL A 155 5.57 4.12 -6.90
C VAL A 155 5.75 4.69 -5.49
N ASP A 156 5.09 4.12 -4.47
CA ASP A 156 5.23 4.54 -3.07
C ASP A 156 6.69 4.47 -2.59
N ILE A 157 7.46 3.54 -3.14
CA ILE A 157 8.89 3.39 -2.80
C ILE A 157 9.74 4.34 -3.65
N LEU A 158 9.47 4.44 -4.94
CA LEU A 158 10.31 5.19 -5.87
C LEU A 158 10.25 6.71 -5.65
N ILE A 159 9.08 7.27 -5.36
CA ILE A 159 8.93 8.73 -5.21
C ILE A 159 9.78 9.28 -4.06
N PRO A 160 9.71 8.78 -2.81
CA PRO A 160 10.54 9.30 -1.74
C PRO A 160 12.04 9.10 -1.97
N VAL A 161 12.43 7.99 -2.62
CA VAL A 161 13.84 7.68 -2.90
C VAL A 161 14.38 8.58 -4.01
N SER A 162 13.61 8.83 -5.07
CA SER A 162 14.04 9.66 -6.20
C SER A 162 14.27 11.12 -5.83
N TYR A 163 13.46 11.66 -4.91
CA TYR A 163 13.58 13.06 -4.45
C TYR A 163 14.96 13.37 -3.82
N THR A 164 15.63 12.39 -3.26
CA THR A 164 16.95 12.59 -2.64
C THR A 164 18.09 12.53 -3.64
N HIS A 165 17.93 11.85 -4.76
CA HIS A 165 18.93 11.82 -5.85
C HIS A 165 18.88 13.07 -6.74
N LEU A 166 17.75 13.79 -6.79
CA LEU A 166 17.60 15.02 -7.58
C LEU A 166 18.12 16.28 -6.87
N ARG A 167 18.45 16.21 -5.56
CA ARG A 167 19.01 17.31 -4.77
C ARG A 167 20.52 17.19 -4.50
N ALA A 168 21.18 16.19 -5.04
CA ALA A 168 22.63 16.07 -5.03
C ALA A 168 23.21 16.68 -6.31
#